data_1c14cb9027653b8de0a317fee61ebc1d
#
_entry.id   1c14cb9027653b8de0a317fee61ebc1d
#
_cell.length_a   1.000
_cell.length_b   1.000
_cell.length_c   1.000
_cell.angle_alpha   90.00
_cell.angle_beta   90.00
_cell.angle_gamma   90.00
#
_symmetry.space_group_name_H-M   'P 1'
#
loop_
_entity.id
_entity.type
_entity.pdbx_description
1 polymer ?
#
loop_
_entity_poly.entity_id
_entity_poly.type
_entity_poly.pdbx_seq_one_letter_code
_entity_poly.pdbx_strand_id
1 'polypeptide(L)'
;MKITDQEFLDARKAGMTYREISESYGMNIRSVERRGVRLARQGHLHGNEHVAKHIPDGFGVKGTSTMIRGDGSEVVRWVKSEVDRDRMIALMEAAQASFCEDLPRVEPQPLNSSHGCIEDHLALYPVFDLHIGAMAHKHECGENYDTSTAEKVLGQFFDYATEVAPKAKKAVLLVGGDFLHSDGLDAVTPASGHVLDQDSRYAKLVYVAIRSLRRGIAKMLDVHHDVEIQVIEGNHDQAGMIWL
;
A
#
# COMPACT_ATOMS: atom_id res chain seq x y z
N MET A 1 11.38 1.02 -25.30
CA MET A 1 12.04 -0.18 -24.72
C MET A 1 12.37 0.16 -23.27
N LYS A 2 12.10 -0.70 -22.29
CA LYS A 2 12.42 -0.38 -20.89
C LYS A 2 13.83 -0.89 -20.60
N ILE A 3 14.75 0.00 -20.24
CA ILE A 3 16.10 -0.36 -19.78
C ILE A 3 16.02 -1.23 -18.52
N THR A 4 16.86 -2.25 -18.41
CA THR A 4 17.02 -3.04 -17.18
C THR A 4 17.86 -2.26 -16.15
N ASP A 5 17.84 -2.67 -14.88
CA ASP A 5 18.67 -2.04 -13.85
C ASP A 5 20.16 -2.26 -14.12
N GLN A 6 20.54 -3.42 -14.67
CA GLN A 6 21.93 -3.70 -15.04
C GLN A 6 22.41 -2.81 -16.17
N GLU A 7 21.64 -2.68 -17.25
CA GLU A 7 21.98 -1.76 -18.37
C GLU A 7 22.09 -0.31 -17.91
N PHE A 8 21.22 0.12 -16.98
CA PHE A 8 21.29 1.44 -16.39
C PHE A 8 22.59 1.64 -15.58
N LEU A 9 22.98 0.66 -14.77
CA LEU A 9 24.22 0.71 -13.98
C LEU A 9 25.45 0.72 -14.89
N ASP A 10 25.45 -0.06 -15.95
CA ASP A 10 26.54 -0.11 -16.92
C ASP A 10 26.68 1.22 -17.68
N ALA A 11 25.56 1.83 -18.08
CA ALA A 11 25.55 3.17 -18.68
C ALA A 11 26.10 4.23 -17.70
N ARG A 12 25.72 4.17 -16.42
CA ARG A 12 26.26 5.06 -15.37
C ARG A 12 27.77 4.83 -15.12
N LYS A 13 28.21 3.58 -15.11
CA LYS A 13 29.66 3.23 -15.02
C LYS A 13 30.46 3.74 -16.23
N ALA A 14 29.84 3.75 -17.40
CA ALA A 14 30.40 4.35 -18.61
C ALA A 14 30.43 5.89 -18.63
N GLY A 15 29.93 6.54 -17.55
CA GLY A 15 29.94 7.99 -17.39
C GLY A 15 28.74 8.72 -17.98
N MET A 16 27.74 8.02 -18.52
CA MET A 16 26.56 8.66 -19.09
C MET A 16 25.74 9.40 -18.02
N THR A 17 25.30 10.60 -18.34
CA THR A 17 24.39 11.39 -17.53
C THR A 17 22.97 10.83 -17.60
N TYR A 18 22.11 11.18 -16.66
CA TYR A 18 20.68 10.79 -16.70
C TYR A 18 19.97 11.28 -17.95
N ARG A 19 20.39 12.44 -18.48
CA ARG A 19 19.86 13.00 -19.71
C ARG A 19 20.24 12.15 -20.94
N GLU A 20 21.50 11.79 -21.07
CA GLU A 20 22.00 10.92 -22.15
C GLU A 20 21.35 9.53 -22.10
N ILE A 21 21.14 8.96 -20.91
CA ILE A 21 20.40 7.70 -20.75
C ILE A 21 18.94 7.88 -21.17
N SER A 22 18.29 8.98 -20.78
CA SER A 22 16.92 9.31 -21.18
C SER A 22 16.77 9.37 -22.70
N GLU A 23 17.69 10.06 -23.36
CA GLU A 23 17.72 10.22 -24.84
C GLU A 23 18.04 8.91 -25.56
N SER A 24 19.06 8.17 -25.10
CA SER A 24 19.53 6.92 -25.73
C SER A 24 18.50 5.80 -25.68
N TYR A 25 17.71 5.73 -24.59
CA TYR A 25 16.71 4.68 -24.38
C TYR A 25 15.27 5.15 -24.59
N GLY A 26 15.06 6.41 -25.02
CA GLY A 26 13.74 6.97 -25.28
C GLY A 26 12.83 7.00 -24.05
N MET A 27 13.41 7.20 -22.87
CA MET A 27 12.69 7.20 -21.60
C MET A 27 12.44 8.62 -21.09
N ASN A 28 11.37 8.80 -20.28
CA ASN A 28 11.16 10.06 -19.61
C ASN A 28 12.26 10.30 -18.57
N ILE A 29 12.86 11.51 -18.56
CA ILE A 29 13.96 11.89 -17.68
C ILE A 29 13.64 11.65 -16.19
N ARG A 30 12.42 11.97 -15.75
CA ARG A 30 11.99 11.74 -14.36
C ARG A 30 11.99 10.26 -13.98
N SER A 31 11.69 9.37 -14.93
CA SER A 31 11.74 7.91 -14.71
C SER A 31 13.19 7.43 -14.57
N VAL A 32 14.11 8.01 -15.35
CA VAL A 32 15.56 7.74 -15.25
C VAL A 32 16.12 8.23 -13.93
N GLU A 33 15.75 9.44 -13.50
CA GLU A 33 16.15 10.03 -12.23
C GLU A 33 15.63 9.21 -11.03
N ARG A 34 14.34 8.84 -11.02
CA ARG A 34 13.78 7.97 -9.96
C ARG A 34 14.51 6.64 -9.86
N ARG A 35 14.83 6.01 -11.01
CA ARG A 35 15.62 4.77 -11.05
C ARG A 35 17.01 5.00 -10.48
N GLY A 36 17.68 6.09 -10.84
CA GLY A 36 18.98 6.45 -10.29
C GLY A 36 18.95 6.63 -8.78
N VAL A 37 17.96 7.34 -8.25
CA VAL A 37 17.76 7.50 -6.79
C VAL A 37 17.53 6.15 -6.12
N ARG A 38 16.67 5.30 -6.68
CA ARG A 38 16.40 3.95 -6.13
C ARG A 38 17.68 3.11 -6.09
N LEU A 39 18.42 3.02 -7.19
CA LEU A 39 19.66 2.24 -7.27
C LEU A 39 20.77 2.80 -6.38
N ALA A 40 20.84 4.13 -6.20
CA ALA A 40 21.75 4.75 -5.25
C ALA A 40 21.42 4.38 -3.80
N ARG A 41 20.12 4.41 -3.42
CA ARG A 41 19.66 3.95 -2.08
C ARG A 41 19.96 2.47 -1.83
N GLN A 42 19.90 1.65 -2.87
CA GLN A 42 20.27 0.23 -2.82
C GLN A 42 21.81 0.01 -2.83
N GLY A 43 22.61 1.07 -2.88
CA GLY A 43 24.07 1.00 -2.82
C GLY A 43 24.76 0.61 -4.14
N HIS A 44 24.02 0.56 -5.24
CA HIS A 44 24.59 0.17 -6.56
C HIS A 44 25.31 1.29 -7.31
N LEU A 45 25.23 2.53 -6.82
CA LEU A 45 25.90 3.70 -7.43
C LEU A 45 26.94 4.30 -6.47
N HIS A 46 27.93 5.00 -7.03
CA HIS A 46 28.98 5.72 -6.30
C HIS A 46 29.97 4.86 -5.49
N GLY A 47 30.31 3.64 -5.97
CA GLY A 47 31.33 2.80 -5.34
C GLY A 47 30.89 2.17 -4.01
N ASN A 48 29.61 2.15 -3.72
CA ASN A 48 29.03 1.62 -2.48
C ASN A 48 28.58 0.15 -2.58
N GLU A 49 29.05 -0.60 -3.57
CA GLU A 49 28.66 -2.01 -3.76
C GLU A 49 29.00 -2.91 -2.55
N HIS A 50 30.07 -2.57 -1.81
CA HIS A 50 30.41 -3.27 -0.58
C HIS A 50 29.45 -2.93 0.59
N VAL A 51 28.85 -1.74 0.53
CA VAL A 51 27.97 -1.23 1.57
C VAL A 51 26.58 -1.88 1.49
N ALA A 52 26.10 -2.11 0.26
CA ALA A 52 24.80 -2.71 0.01
C ALA A 52 24.64 -4.12 0.65
N LYS A 53 25.76 -4.87 0.76
CA LYS A 53 25.78 -6.21 1.37
C LYS A 53 25.56 -6.22 2.89
N HIS A 54 25.72 -5.07 3.54
CA HIS A 54 25.61 -4.95 4.99
C HIS A 54 24.36 -4.23 5.45
N ILE A 55 23.49 -3.82 4.51
CA ILE A 55 22.22 -3.18 4.82
C ILE A 55 21.14 -4.26 4.93
N PRO A 56 20.39 -4.33 6.04
CA PRO A 56 19.27 -5.26 6.18
C PRO A 56 18.22 -5.05 5.09
N ASP A 57 17.49 -6.11 4.75
CA ASP A 57 16.35 -6.01 3.86
C ASP A 57 15.31 -5.01 4.40
N GLY A 58 14.70 -4.23 3.52
CA GLY A 58 13.78 -3.17 3.89
C GLY A 58 14.44 -1.83 4.24
N PHE A 59 15.78 -1.74 4.18
CA PHE A 59 16.50 -0.50 4.41
C PHE A 59 17.29 -0.06 3.17
N GLY A 60 17.45 1.25 3.00
CA GLY A 60 18.28 1.88 1.98
C GLY A 60 19.41 2.71 2.58
N VAL A 61 20.39 3.08 1.77
CA VAL A 61 21.48 3.97 2.19
C VAL A 61 20.93 5.40 2.30
N LYS A 62 20.92 5.96 3.51
CA LYS A 62 20.62 7.38 3.72
C LYS A 62 21.79 8.28 3.35
N GLY A 63 23.00 7.81 3.62
CA GLY A 63 24.24 8.54 3.33
C GLY A 63 25.46 7.86 3.90
N THR A 64 26.64 8.36 3.56
CA THR A 64 27.91 7.89 4.06
C THR A 64 28.70 9.04 4.68
N SER A 65 29.45 8.76 5.75
CA SER A 65 30.46 9.65 6.32
C SER A 65 31.80 8.94 6.29
N THR A 66 32.83 9.59 5.72
CA THR A 66 34.16 9.00 5.62
C THR A 66 35.18 9.86 6.38
N MET A 67 35.97 9.22 7.22
CA MET A 67 37.15 9.85 7.83
C MET A 67 38.33 9.60 6.93
N ILE A 68 39.01 10.67 6.54
CA ILE A 68 40.16 10.65 5.62
C ILE A 68 41.38 11.18 6.38
N ARG A 69 42.53 10.51 6.23
CA ARG A 69 43.83 11.02 6.73
C ARG A 69 44.37 12.18 5.86
N GLY A 70 45.33 12.89 6.40
CA GLY A 70 45.96 14.00 5.69
C GLY A 70 46.68 13.59 4.37
N ASP A 71 46.97 12.31 4.20
CA ASP A 71 47.52 11.71 2.97
C ASP A 71 46.45 11.30 1.94
N GLY A 72 45.15 11.55 2.27
CA GLY A 72 44.03 11.20 1.40
C GLY A 72 43.52 9.77 1.56
N SER A 73 44.13 8.94 2.43
CA SER A 73 43.67 7.57 2.66
C SER A 73 42.41 7.53 3.56
N GLU A 74 41.50 6.65 3.19
CA GLU A 74 40.26 6.42 4.00
C GLU A 74 40.60 5.60 5.24
N VAL A 75 40.13 6.07 6.41
CA VAL A 75 40.33 5.40 7.71
C VAL A 75 39.12 4.56 8.07
N VAL A 76 37.95 5.19 8.07
CA VAL A 76 36.67 4.58 8.44
C VAL A 76 35.56 5.22 7.61
N ARG A 77 34.65 4.40 7.19
CA ARG A 77 33.39 4.85 6.54
C ARG A 77 32.20 4.40 7.37
N TRP A 78 31.38 5.34 7.79
CA TRP A 78 30.07 5.06 8.40
C TRP A 78 28.99 5.10 7.33
N VAL A 79 28.17 4.07 7.33
CA VAL A 79 26.99 3.99 6.48
C VAL A 79 25.78 4.26 7.33
N LYS A 80 25.01 5.26 6.96
CA LYS A 80 23.71 5.54 7.57
C LYS A 80 22.64 4.90 6.70
N SER A 81 21.79 4.09 7.31
CA SER A 81 20.62 3.50 6.64
C SER A 81 19.34 4.14 7.14
N GLU A 82 18.31 4.10 6.32
CA GLU A 82 16.93 4.44 6.69
C GLU A 82 15.99 3.41 6.07
N VAL A 83 14.77 3.35 6.58
CA VAL A 83 13.73 2.46 6.03
C VAL A 83 13.43 2.86 4.58
N ASP A 84 13.58 1.89 3.67
CA ASP A 84 13.17 2.03 2.28
C ASP A 84 11.71 1.53 2.17
N ARG A 85 10.76 2.47 2.19
CA ARG A 85 9.34 2.16 2.18
C ARG A 85 8.91 1.37 0.95
N ASP A 86 9.42 1.73 -0.23
CA ASP A 86 9.07 1.03 -1.47
C ASP A 86 9.51 -0.44 -1.42
N ARG A 87 10.69 -0.67 -0.83
CA ARG A 87 11.22 -2.03 -0.63
C ARG A 87 10.46 -2.79 0.45
N MET A 88 10.06 -2.14 1.53
CA MET A 88 9.22 -2.75 2.57
C MET A 88 7.87 -3.15 2.02
N ILE A 89 7.22 -2.29 1.25
CA ILE A 89 5.95 -2.59 0.58
C ILE A 89 6.12 -3.79 -0.35
N ALA A 90 7.15 -3.81 -1.20
CA ALA A 90 7.42 -4.94 -2.09
C ALA A 90 7.66 -6.27 -1.34
N LEU A 91 8.31 -6.22 -0.18
CA LEU A 91 8.48 -7.40 0.68
C LEU A 91 7.17 -7.87 1.29
N MET A 92 6.31 -6.93 1.72
CA MET A 92 4.98 -7.23 2.25
C MET A 92 4.07 -7.84 1.17
N GLU A 93 4.07 -7.28 -0.03
CA GLU A 93 3.33 -7.81 -1.18
C GLU A 93 3.80 -9.24 -1.54
N ALA A 94 5.11 -9.47 -1.56
CA ALA A 94 5.65 -10.80 -1.81
C ALA A 94 5.26 -11.80 -0.72
N ALA A 95 5.26 -11.39 0.54
CA ALA A 95 4.81 -12.22 1.66
C ALA A 95 3.31 -12.53 1.55
N GLN A 96 2.48 -11.52 1.26
CA GLN A 96 1.05 -11.71 1.04
C GLN A 96 0.78 -12.68 -0.12
N ALA A 97 1.44 -12.48 -1.25
CA ALA A 97 1.29 -13.36 -2.41
C ALA A 97 1.60 -14.83 -2.04
N SER A 98 2.69 -15.05 -1.27
CA SER A 98 3.06 -16.37 -0.77
C SER A 98 2.01 -16.97 0.17
N PHE A 99 1.42 -16.16 1.06
CA PHE A 99 0.34 -16.63 1.95
C PHE A 99 -0.95 -16.95 1.20
N CYS A 100 -1.23 -16.25 0.11
CA CYS A 100 -2.44 -16.44 -0.67
C CYS A 100 -2.34 -17.55 -1.71
N GLU A 101 -1.13 -18.03 -2.03
CA GLU A 101 -0.88 -19.02 -3.09
C GLU A 101 -1.64 -20.32 -2.86
N ASP A 102 -1.70 -20.77 -1.61
CA ASP A 102 -2.34 -22.04 -1.20
C ASP A 102 -3.77 -21.87 -0.65
N LEU A 103 -4.34 -20.65 -0.68
CA LEU A 103 -5.69 -20.45 -0.17
C LEU A 103 -6.73 -21.06 -1.12
N PRO A 104 -7.63 -21.93 -0.59
CA PRO A 104 -8.70 -22.49 -1.42
C PRO A 104 -9.64 -21.36 -1.88
N ARG A 105 -9.90 -21.32 -3.17
CA ARG A 105 -10.90 -20.42 -3.73
C ARG A 105 -12.29 -20.88 -3.32
N VAL A 106 -13.13 -19.93 -2.94
CA VAL A 106 -14.55 -20.22 -2.67
C VAL A 106 -15.21 -20.58 -3.99
N GLU A 107 -15.94 -21.70 -4.01
CA GLU A 107 -16.74 -22.07 -5.18
C GLU A 107 -17.78 -20.96 -5.47
N PRO A 108 -17.95 -20.59 -6.75
CA PRO A 108 -18.98 -19.64 -7.14
C PRO A 108 -20.35 -20.11 -6.64
N GLN A 109 -21.01 -19.30 -5.82
CA GLN A 109 -22.38 -19.61 -5.41
C GLN A 109 -23.31 -19.39 -6.61
N PRO A 110 -24.23 -20.31 -6.92
CA PRO A 110 -25.23 -20.08 -7.94
C PRO A 110 -26.07 -18.88 -7.51
N LEU A 111 -26.11 -17.87 -8.34
CA LEU A 111 -26.95 -16.71 -8.11
C LEU A 111 -28.38 -17.16 -7.96
N ASN A 112 -29.05 -16.60 -6.96
CA ASN A 112 -30.48 -16.64 -6.88
C ASN A 112 -31.06 -15.87 -8.10
N SER A 113 -31.22 -16.56 -9.19
CA SER A 113 -31.64 -16.04 -10.51
C SER A 113 -33.07 -15.47 -10.54
N SER A 114 -33.71 -15.33 -9.37
CA SER A 114 -35.06 -14.80 -9.23
C SER A 114 -35.18 -13.27 -9.33
N HIS A 115 -34.06 -12.56 -9.38
CA HIS A 115 -34.05 -11.10 -9.49
C HIS A 115 -33.56 -10.69 -10.87
N GLY A 116 -34.41 -10.11 -11.68
CA GLY A 116 -34.03 -9.56 -12.98
C GLY A 116 -32.87 -8.56 -12.82
N CYS A 117 -31.72 -8.87 -13.41
CA CYS A 117 -30.57 -7.99 -13.41
C CYS A 117 -30.67 -6.92 -14.50
N ILE A 118 -30.27 -5.70 -14.20
CA ILE A 118 -30.15 -4.63 -15.18
C ILE A 118 -28.74 -4.74 -15.78
N GLU A 119 -28.66 -5.20 -17.04
CA GLU A 119 -27.37 -5.47 -17.70
C GLU A 119 -26.57 -4.21 -18.05
N ASP A 120 -27.27 -3.10 -18.36
CA ASP A 120 -26.67 -1.85 -18.81
C ASP A 120 -26.25 -0.92 -17.66
N HIS A 121 -26.32 -1.38 -16.42
CA HIS A 121 -25.99 -0.60 -15.25
C HIS A 121 -24.81 -1.19 -14.50
N LEU A 122 -24.05 -0.31 -13.85
CA LEU A 122 -23.01 -0.63 -12.87
C LEU A 122 -23.43 -0.05 -11.52
N ALA A 123 -23.43 -0.88 -10.48
CA ALA A 123 -23.59 -0.40 -9.11
C ALA A 123 -22.21 -0.07 -8.53
N LEU A 124 -22.02 1.14 -8.02
CA LEU A 124 -20.78 1.57 -7.36
C LEU A 124 -21.00 1.75 -5.85
N TYR A 125 -20.20 1.08 -5.06
CA TYR A 125 -20.21 1.12 -3.59
C TYR A 125 -18.92 1.80 -3.10
N PRO A 126 -18.89 3.12 -2.98
CA PRO A 126 -17.72 3.84 -2.50
C PRO A 126 -17.63 3.80 -0.97
N VAL A 127 -16.47 3.42 -0.44
CA VAL A 127 -16.15 3.44 0.98
C VAL A 127 -14.82 4.15 1.15
N PHE A 128 -14.86 5.37 1.67
CA PHE A 128 -13.69 6.23 1.90
C PHE A 128 -13.66 6.71 3.35
N ASP A 129 -12.47 7.03 3.84
CA ASP A 129 -12.24 7.71 5.11
C ASP A 129 -12.95 7.04 6.32
N LEU A 130 -13.00 5.71 6.33
CA LEU A 130 -13.66 4.99 7.41
C LEU A 130 -12.83 4.99 8.70
N HIS A 131 -11.51 5.11 8.58
CA HIS A 131 -10.59 5.16 9.70
C HIS A 131 -10.84 4.07 10.76
N ILE A 132 -10.92 2.80 10.35
CA ILE A 132 -11.04 1.68 11.30
C ILE A 132 -9.88 1.75 12.29
N GLY A 133 -10.21 1.91 13.56
CA GLY A 133 -9.26 2.05 14.64
C GLY A 133 -9.08 3.48 15.16
N ALA A 134 -9.72 4.48 14.56
CA ALA A 134 -9.77 5.80 15.15
C ALA A 134 -10.52 5.76 16.48
N MET A 135 -10.09 6.58 17.42
CA MET A 135 -10.76 6.81 18.68
C MET A 135 -11.16 8.28 18.80
N ALA A 136 -12.45 8.52 19.01
CA ALA A 136 -12.96 9.85 19.29
C ALA A 136 -13.94 9.80 20.48
N HIS A 137 -13.88 10.83 21.31
CA HIS A 137 -14.70 10.92 22.50
C HIS A 137 -15.79 11.98 22.34
N LYS A 138 -17.02 11.66 22.72
CA LYS A 138 -18.20 12.51 22.50
C LYS A 138 -18.08 13.92 23.08
N HIS A 139 -17.34 14.11 24.18
CA HIS A 139 -17.15 15.42 24.79
C HIS A 139 -16.22 16.34 23.98
N GLU A 140 -15.44 15.76 23.04
CA GLU A 140 -14.50 16.48 22.18
C GLU A 140 -15.07 16.64 20.76
N CYS A 141 -15.71 15.57 20.25
CA CYS A 141 -16.13 15.47 18.85
C CYS A 141 -17.67 15.41 18.67
N GLY A 142 -18.45 15.42 19.75
CA GLY A 142 -19.91 15.31 19.71
C GLY A 142 -20.45 13.87 19.80
N GLU A 143 -19.73 12.90 19.21
CA GLU A 143 -20.08 11.47 19.24
C GLU A 143 -18.84 10.63 19.56
N ASN A 144 -19.07 9.43 20.11
CA ASN A 144 -17.99 8.45 20.27
C ASN A 144 -17.75 7.72 18.96
N TYR A 145 -16.47 7.53 18.65
CA TYR A 145 -16.04 6.69 17.54
C TYR A 145 -14.94 5.73 17.99
N ASP A 146 -15.09 4.47 17.63
CA ASP A 146 -14.18 3.37 17.94
C ASP A 146 -14.26 2.29 16.84
N THR A 147 -13.41 1.28 16.95
CA THR A 147 -13.37 0.15 16.00
C THR A 147 -14.74 -0.56 15.88
N SER A 148 -15.49 -0.66 16.98
CA SER A 148 -16.83 -1.29 16.98
C SER A 148 -17.85 -0.44 16.24
N THR A 149 -17.78 0.87 16.43
CA THR A 149 -18.63 1.84 15.73
C THR A 149 -18.33 1.83 14.22
N ALA A 150 -17.05 1.82 13.83
CA ALA A 150 -16.65 1.73 12.43
C ALA A 150 -17.21 0.45 11.76
N GLU A 151 -17.05 -0.71 12.41
CA GLU A 151 -17.60 -1.98 11.93
C GLU A 151 -19.11 -1.94 11.76
N LYS A 152 -19.82 -1.36 12.74
CA LYS A 152 -21.29 -1.22 12.69
C LYS A 152 -21.73 -0.31 11.55
N VAL A 153 -21.08 0.85 11.39
CA VAL A 153 -21.41 1.81 10.32
C VAL A 153 -21.19 1.18 8.95
N LEU A 154 -20.07 0.49 8.75
CA LEU A 154 -19.80 -0.20 7.48
C LEU A 154 -20.81 -1.32 7.22
N GLY A 155 -21.16 -2.08 8.25
CA GLY A 155 -22.18 -3.12 8.15
C GLY A 155 -23.55 -2.55 7.74
N GLN A 156 -23.98 -1.47 8.37
CA GLN A 156 -25.23 -0.76 8.05
C GLN A 156 -25.20 -0.15 6.64
N PHE A 157 -24.05 0.37 6.21
CA PHE A 157 -23.89 0.85 4.84
C PHE A 157 -24.17 -0.26 3.83
N PHE A 158 -23.54 -1.43 3.96
CA PHE A 158 -23.79 -2.55 3.07
C PHE A 158 -25.22 -3.07 3.14
N ASP A 159 -25.81 -3.15 4.34
CA ASP A 159 -27.20 -3.57 4.52
C ASP A 159 -28.15 -2.66 3.73
N TYR A 160 -28.01 -1.35 3.93
CA TYR A 160 -28.85 -0.37 3.26
C TYR A 160 -28.56 -0.25 1.78
N ALA A 161 -27.29 -0.15 1.39
CA ALA A 161 -26.90 0.07 0.00
C ALA A 161 -27.31 -1.11 -0.89
N THR A 162 -27.16 -2.35 -0.45
CA THR A 162 -27.59 -3.53 -1.21
C THR A 162 -29.12 -3.68 -1.28
N GLU A 163 -29.85 -3.11 -0.32
CA GLU A 163 -31.32 -3.09 -0.34
C GLU A 163 -31.86 -2.08 -1.35
N VAL A 164 -31.28 -0.85 -1.38
CA VAL A 164 -31.82 0.27 -2.18
C VAL A 164 -31.20 0.39 -3.58
N ALA A 165 -29.98 -0.13 -3.81
CA ALA A 165 -29.30 -0.02 -5.09
C ALA A 165 -30.07 -0.76 -6.19
N PRO A 166 -30.08 -0.21 -7.42
CA PRO A 166 -30.55 -0.96 -8.59
C PRO A 166 -29.77 -2.27 -8.70
N LYS A 167 -30.47 -3.37 -8.95
CA LYS A 167 -29.85 -4.69 -9.09
C LYS A 167 -29.13 -4.81 -10.43
N ALA A 168 -28.04 -4.08 -10.56
CA ALA A 168 -27.16 -4.17 -11.72
C ALA A 168 -26.47 -5.54 -11.75
N LYS A 169 -26.18 -6.05 -12.93
CA LYS A 169 -25.42 -7.30 -13.10
C LYS A 169 -24.02 -7.20 -12.51
N LYS A 170 -23.39 -6.04 -12.68
CA LYS A 170 -22.04 -5.76 -12.17
C LYS A 170 -22.06 -4.74 -11.05
N ALA A 171 -21.21 -4.95 -10.06
CA ALA A 171 -20.95 -3.98 -9.03
C ALA A 171 -19.45 -3.78 -8.83
N VAL A 172 -19.07 -2.60 -8.40
CA VAL A 172 -17.71 -2.26 -7.98
C VAL A 172 -17.75 -1.81 -6.52
N LEU A 173 -16.98 -2.48 -5.69
CA LEU A 173 -16.65 -2.00 -4.35
C LEU A 173 -15.35 -1.20 -4.46
N LEU A 174 -15.43 0.10 -4.24
CA LEU A 174 -14.31 1.01 -4.24
C LEU A 174 -13.93 1.34 -2.81
N VAL A 175 -12.89 0.68 -2.29
CA VAL A 175 -12.31 0.94 -0.97
C VAL A 175 -11.13 1.87 -1.17
N GLY A 176 -11.16 3.03 -0.56
CA GLY A 176 -10.08 3.97 -0.80
C GLY A 176 -9.96 5.03 0.28
N GLY A 177 -8.77 5.59 0.35
CA GLY A 177 -8.41 6.69 1.23
C GLY A 177 -8.69 6.40 2.70
N ASP A 178 -7.65 6.12 3.48
CA ASP A 178 -7.73 6.07 4.95
C ASP A 178 -8.81 5.11 5.50
N PHE A 179 -8.91 3.91 4.91
CA PHE A 179 -9.79 2.87 5.40
C PHE A 179 -9.35 2.35 6.77
N LEU A 180 -8.03 2.17 6.98
CA LEU A 180 -7.42 1.96 8.28
C LEU A 180 -6.92 3.29 8.85
N HIS A 181 -7.00 3.44 10.17
CA HIS A 181 -6.57 4.67 10.84
C HIS A 181 -5.05 4.79 10.99
N SER A 182 -4.33 3.69 11.02
CA SER A 182 -2.86 3.64 11.14
C SER A 182 -2.26 2.58 10.24
N ASP A 183 -0.97 2.75 9.92
CA ASP A 183 -0.25 1.96 8.93
C ASP A 183 0.73 0.93 9.55
N GLY A 184 0.68 0.75 10.83
CA GLY A 184 1.63 -0.14 11.51
C GLY A 184 1.46 -0.18 13.02
N LEU A 185 2.52 -0.66 13.68
CA LEU A 185 2.53 -0.84 15.14
C LEU A 185 2.53 0.50 15.91
N ASP A 186 3.09 1.54 15.30
CA ASP A 186 3.10 2.89 15.86
C ASP A 186 1.85 3.64 15.39
N ALA A 187 1.12 4.23 16.32
CA ALA A 187 -0.07 5.04 16.03
C ALA A 187 0.34 6.44 15.53
N VAL A 188 0.92 6.49 14.32
CA VAL A 188 1.36 7.72 13.67
C VAL A 188 1.07 7.67 12.17
N THR A 189 0.87 8.84 11.56
CA THR A 189 0.74 8.91 10.09
C THR A 189 2.06 8.60 9.41
N PRO A 190 2.09 7.75 8.37
CA PRO A 190 3.33 7.27 7.75
C PRO A 190 4.24 8.39 7.21
N ALA A 191 3.66 9.40 6.58
CA ALA A 191 4.43 10.46 5.90
C ALA A 191 4.88 11.57 6.84
N SER A 192 4.02 12.02 7.75
CA SER A 192 4.23 13.22 8.56
C SER A 192 4.50 12.92 10.05
N GLY A 193 4.30 11.67 10.51
CA GLY A 193 4.56 11.28 11.88
C GLY A 193 3.62 11.92 12.90
N HIS A 194 2.43 12.36 12.49
CA HIS A 194 1.42 12.86 13.44
C HIS A 194 0.93 11.73 14.32
N VAL A 195 0.87 11.96 15.62
CA VAL A 195 0.33 11.02 16.59
C VAL A 195 -1.17 10.88 16.38
N LEU A 196 -1.64 9.63 16.40
CA LEU A 196 -3.03 9.28 16.17
C LEU A 196 -3.65 8.69 17.44
N ASP A 197 -4.87 9.10 17.74
CA ASP A 197 -5.67 8.47 18.80
C ASP A 197 -6.27 7.17 18.29
N GLN A 198 -5.74 6.06 18.79
CA GLN A 198 -6.07 4.73 18.30
C GLN A 198 -6.78 3.89 19.36
N ASP A 199 -7.93 3.32 19.01
CA ASP A 199 -8.76 2.48 19.88
C ASP A 199 -8.12 1.13 20.19
N SER A 200 -7.32 0.56 19.28
CA SER A 200 -6.88 -0.83 19.42
C SER A 200 -5.55 -1.11 18.74
N ARG A 201 -5.02 -2.33 18.98
CA ARG A 201 -3.78 -2.79 18.34
C ARG A 201 -3.94 -3.00 16.84
N TYR A 202 -2.94 -2.66 16.05
CA TYR A 202 -2.95 -2.74 14.59
C TYR A 202 -3.46 -4.08 14.03
N ALA A 203 -2.98 -5.21 14.57
CA ALA A 203 -3.44 -6.54 14.13
C ALA A 203 -4.95 -6.73 14.30
N LYS A 204 -5.58 -6.12 15.34
CA LYS A 204 -7.03 -6.15 15.51
C LYS A 204 -7.73 -5.29 14.45
N LEU A 205 -7.16 -4.14 14.09
CA LEU A 205 -7.72 -3.27 13.05
C LEU A 205 -7.78 -3.99 11.71
N VAL A 206 -6.66 -4.61 11.29
CA VAL A 206 -6.58 -5.41 10.06
C VAL A 206 -7.60 -6.56 10.09
N TYR A 207 -7.69 -7.29 11.21
CA TYR A 207 -8.67 -8.37 11.35
C TYR A 207 -10.12 -7.88 11.20
N VAL A 208 -10.47 -6.76 11.84
CA VAL A 208 -11.81 -6.18 11.75
C VAL A 208 -12.10 -5.70 10.34
N ALA A 209 -11.12 -5.06 9.68
CA ALA A 209 -11.22 -4.60 8.30
C ALA A 209 -11.53 -5.75 7.33
N ILE A 210 -10.72 -6.81 7.36
CA ILE A 210 -10.91 -8.00 6.52
C ILE A 210 -12.29 -8.63 6.77
N ARG A 211 -12.67 -8.81 8.03
CA ARG A 211 -13.96 -9.40 8.39
C ARG A 211 -15.14 -8.57 7.87
N SER A 212 -15.05 -7.26 8.01
CA SER A 212 -16.10 -6.33 7.60
C SER A 212 -16.25 -6.26 6.09
N LEU A 213 -15.12 -6.21 5.35
CA LEU A 213 -15.12 -6.25 3.89
C LEU A 213 -15.69 -7.57 3.37
N ARG A 214 -15.25 -8.71 3.91
CA ARG A 214 -15.78 -10.03 3.51
C ARG A 214 -17.29 -10.12 3.69
N ARG A 215 -17.83 -9.58 4.80
CA ARG A 215 -19.27 -9.53 5.05
C ARG A 215 -19.98 -8.64 4.00
N GLY A 216 -19.41 -7.48 3.69
CA GLY A 216 -19.96 -6.58 2.68
C GLY A 216 -19.97 -7.19 1.28
N ILE A 217 -18.84 -7.80 0.88
CA ILE A 217 -18.70 -8.50 -0.40
C ILE A 217 -19.72 -9.64 -0.53
N ALA A 218 -19.92 -10.43 0.54
CA ALA A 218 -20.92 -11.49 0.53
C ALA A 218 -22.32 -10.93 0.25
N LYS A 219 -22.71 -9.82 0.91
CA LYS A 219 -23.98 -9.15 0.66
C LYS A 219 -24.12 -8.60 -0.76
N MET A 220 -23.05 -8.06 -1.31
CA MET A 220 -23.05 -7.61 -2.71
C MET A 220 -23.24 -8.77 -3.68
N LEU A 221 -22.59 -9.92 -3.41
CA LEU A 221 -22.74 -11.15 -4.21
C LEU A 221 -24.15 -11.77 -4.10
N ASP A 222 -24.91 -11.48 -3.05
CA ASP A 222 -26.31 -11.89 -2.96
C ASP A 222 -27.22 -11.14 -3.94
N VAL A 223 -26.81 -9.96 -4.44
CA VAL A 223 -27.63 -9.08 -5.27
C VAL A 223 -27.03 -8.74 -6.64
N HIS A 224 -25.74 -8.94 -6.83
CA HIS A 224 -25.01 -8.71 -8.07
C HIS A 224 -24.33 -9.97 -8.58
N HIS A 225 -24.23 -10.12 -9.90
CA HIS A 225 -23.60 -11.29 -10.52
C HIS A 225 -22.08 -11.23 -10.45
N ASP A 226 -21.54 -10.07 -10.76
CA ASP A 226 -20.09 -9.82 -10.76
C ASP A 226 -19.78 -8.69 -9.80
N VAL A 227 -18.87 -8.92 -8.87
CA VAL A 227 -18.37 -7.92 -7.93
C VAL A 227 -16.88 -7.75 -8.14
N GLU A 228 -16.50 -6.56 -8.59
CA GLU A 228 -15.10 -6.14 -8.68
C GLU A 228 -14.72 -5.33 -7.44
N ILE A 229 -13.53 -5.55 -6.92
CA ILE A 229 -13.02 -4.83 -5.76
C ILE A 229 -11.84 -4.00 -6.22
N GLN A 230 -11.88 -2.70 -5.97
CA GLN A 230 -10.78 -1.79 -6.19
C GLN A 230 -10.36 -1.18 -4.85
N VAL A 231 -9.06 -1.29 -4.55
CA VAL A 231 -8.47 -0.79 -3.31
C VAL A 231 -7.48 0.32 -3.66
N ILE A 232 -7.62 1.47 -3.00
CA ILE A 232 -6.77 2.65 -3.19
C ILE A 232 -6.23 3.05 -1.83
N GLU A 233 -4.92 3.13 -1.70
CA GLU A 233 -4.25 3.57 -0.49
C GLU A 233 -4.53 5.04 -0.14
N GLY A 234 -4.58 5.34 1.15
CA GLY A 234 -4.62 6.69 1.69
C GLY A 234 -3.28 7.10 2.31
N ASN A 235 -3.28 8.24 3.01
CA ASN A 235 -2.09 8.70 3.72
C ASN A 235 -1.96 8.09 5.12
N HIS A 236 -2.99 7.42 5.64
CA HIS A 236 -2.98 6.71 6.93
C HIS A 236 -2.65 5.22 6.79
N ASP A 237 -2.83 4.60 5.63
CA ASP A 237 -2.86 3.14 5.48
C ASP A 237 -2.15 2.60 4.23
N GLN A 238 -1.11 3.28 3.78
CA GLN A 238 -0.37 2.93 2.56
C GLN A 238 0.14 1.47 2.56
N ALA A 239 0.81 1.04 3.64
CA ALA A 239 1.25 -0.34 3.79
C ALA A 239 0.13 -1.25 4.30
N GLY A 240 -0.80 -0.71 5.08
CA GLY A 240 -1.94 -1.43 5.65
C GLY A 240 -2.89 -1.99 4.61
N MET A 241 -3.08 -1.27 3.51
CA MET A 241 -3.96 -1.69 2.41
C MET A 241 -3.47 -2.94 1.66
N ILE A 242 -2.20 -3.31 1.80
CA ILE A 242 -1.65 -4.54 1.22
C ILE A 242 -2.34 -5.80 1.81
N TRP A 243 -2.83 -5.69 3.05
CA TRP A 243 -3.48 -6.80 3.75
C TRP A 243 -4.96 -6.99 3.39
N LEU A 244 -5.58 -6.03 2.71
CA LEU A 244 -7.01 -6.01 2.35
C LEU A 244 -7.22 -6.41 0.91
#